data_9daba23286f23a7b5d67e5ad95ad5980
#
_entry.id   9daba23286f23a7b5d67e5ad95ad5980
#
_cell.length_a   1.000
_cell.length_b   1.000
_cell.length_c   1.000
_cell.angle_alpha   90.00
_cell.angle_beta   90.00
_cell.angle_gamma   90.00
#
_symmetry.space_group_name_H-M   'P 1'
#
loop_
_entity.id
_entity.type
_entity.pdbx_description
1 polymer ?
#
loop_
_entity_poly.entity_id
_entity_poly.type
_entity_poly.pdbx_seq_one_letter_code
_entity_poly.pdbx_strand_id
1 'polypeptide(L)'
;MTEDEARQLRSVIITLRRFRGLPSNACVDEVISNLEWRFGLRGKQENIIGFEQNPYLRGLNLLPDIIDAATSQQAVRITYRNYKNCDEEYTIVVHPWYIKQYNNRWFLMAYDAEADRISNYALDRIQNFKVEEDVAYIPNKEVDFEHYFDDVFGVTIPPSDVEKIRVLLQFSKKQYPYIVSKPLHHSQEIVDAENRILAVEVRPTYEFTQLILSFGFDVKVLGQEPFKQEILANLRRNLQNYDEMHIDCTD
;
A
#
# COMPACT_ATOMS: atom_id res chain seq x y z
N MET A 1 -29.11 13.77 21.84
CA MET A 1 -28.44 12.63 21.16
C MET A 1 -29.30 11.40 21.40
N THR A 2 -29.81 10.80 20.34
CA THR A 2 -30.62 9.56 20.42
C THR A 2 -29.68 8.36 20.66
N GLU A 3 -30.25 7.21 21.03
CA GLU A 3 -29.46 5.96 21.21
C GLU A 3 -28.77 5.54 19.89
N ASP A 4 -29.41 5.77 18.76
CA ASP A 4 -28.85 5.45 17.44
C ASP A 4 -27.69 6.39 17.08
N GLU A 5 -27.81 7.68 17.35
CA GLU A 5 -26.69 8.64 17.18
C GLU A 5 -25.51 8.29 18.06
N ALA A 6 -25.76 7.86 19.32
CA ALA A 6 -24.71 7.42 20.23
C ALA A 6 -24.01 6.14 19.74
N ARG A 7 -24.76 5.20 19.14
CA ARG A 7 -24.23 3.98 18.56
C ARG A 7 -23.36 4.29 17.34
N GLN A 8 -23.83 5.15 16.45
CA GLN A 8 -23.08 5.58 15.27
C GLN A 8 -21.80 6.31 15.68
N LEU A 9 -21.85 7.22 16.64
CA LEU A 9 -20.68 7.94 17.13
C LEU A 9 -19.65 7.00 17.79
N ARG A 10 -20.09 5.99 18.55
CA ARG A 10 -19.19 4.94 19.05
C ARG A 10 -18.47 4.20 17.93
N SER A 11 -19.20 3.84 16.87
CA SER A 11 -18.62 3.17 15.70
C SER A 11 -17.53 4.01 15.04
N VAL A 12 -17.78 5.32 14.87
CA VAL A 12 -16.79 6.28 14.33
C VAL A 12 -15.57 6.39 15.24
N ILE A 13 -15.77 6.52 16.57
CA ILE A 13 -14.67 6.58 17.52
C ILE A 13 -13.82 5.30 17.49
N ILE A 14 -14.45 4.12 17.40
CA ILE A 14 -13.75 2.85 17.27
C ILE A 14 -12.91 2.83 15.97
N THR A 15 -13.47 3.33 14.88
CA THR A 15 -12.75 3.42 13.61
C THR A 15 -11.56 4.39 13.69
N LEU A 16 -11.73 5.54 14.35
CA LEU A 16 -10.64 6.49 14.58
C LEU A 16 -9.51 5.89 15.43
N ARG A 17 -9.82 4.96 16.33
CA ARG A 17 -8.79 4.24 17.11
C ARG A 17 -7.82 3.43 16.22
N ARG A 18 -8.18 3.12 14.97
CA ARG A 18 -7.26 2.52 13.99
C ARG A 18 -5.99 3.38 13.78
N PHE A 19 -6.11 4.68 14.01
CA PHE A 19 -5.00 5.62 13.86
C PHE A 19 -4.23 5.84 15.18
N ARG A 20 -4.58 5.17 16.28
CA ARG A 20 -3.79 5.17 17.51
C ARG A 20 -2.41 4.56 17.28
N GLY A 21 -1.41 5.14 17.93
CA GLY A 21 -0.02 4.65 17.82
C GLY A 21 0.76 5.23 16.65
N LEU A 22 0.15 6.08 15.82
CA LEU A 22 0.92 6.92 14.93
C LEU A 22 1.62 8.01 15.77
N PRO A 23 2.90 8.34 15.54
CA PRO A 23 3.66 9.29 16.38
C PRO A 23 3.05 10.70 16.49
N SER A 24 2.20 11.07 15.54
CA SER A 24 1.45 12.32 15.50
C SER A 24 0.11 12.29 16.24
N ASN A 25 -0.24 11.18 16.90
CA ASN A 25 -1.59 10.91 17.38
C ASN A 25 -1.89 11.36 18.80
N ALA A 26 -1.02 12.12 19.46
CA ALA A 26 -1.44 12.84 20.67
C ALA A 26 -2.74 13.62 20.41
N CYS A 27 -2.88 14.21 19.24
CA CYS A 27 -4.09 14.92 18.80
C CYS A 27 -5.30 13.98 18.62
N VAL A 28 -5.12 12.80 18.00
CA VAL A 28 -6.24 11.84 17.80
C VAL A 28 -6.70 11.24 19.11
N ASP A 29 -5.79 10.92 20.03
CA ASP A 29 -6.14 10.44 21.38
C ASP A 29 -6.84 11.51 22.20
N GLU A 30 -6.43 12.77 22.06
CA GLU A 30 -7.09 13.91 22.68
C GLU A 30 -8.48 14.15 22.08
N VAL A 31 -8.63 14.12 20.76
CA VAL A 31 -9.92 14.24 20.07
C VAL A 31 -10.86 13.11 20.47
N ILE A 32 -10.39 11.86 20.47
CA ILE A 32 -11.17 10.70 20.92
C ILE A 32 -11.62 10.89 22.37
N SER A 33 -10.70 11.28 23.28
CA SER A 33 -10.98 11.49 24.69
C SER A 33 -12.00 12.61 24.92
N ASN A 34 -11.87 13.70 24.15
CA ASN A 34 -12.80 14.82 24.18
C ASN A 34 -14.21 14.42 23.67
N LEU A 35 -14.29 13.65 22.59
CA LEU A 35 -15.56 13.12 22.08
C LEU A 35 -16.21 12.17 23.08
N GLU A 36 -15.46 11.24 23.65
CA GLU A 36 -15.94 10.31 24.66
C GLU A 36 -16.45 11.05 25.91
N TRP A 37 -15.75 12.08 26.36
CA TRP A 37 -16.17 12.90 27.49
C TRP A 37 -17.42 13.70 27.18
N ARG A 38 -17.42 14.42 26.06
CA ARG A 38 -18.49 15.35 25.66
C ARG A 38 -19.83 14.64 25.44
N PHE A 39 -19.79 13.41 24.95
CA PHE A 39 -20.99 12.61 24.63
C PHE A 39 -21.31 11.53 25.66
N GLY A 40 -20.59 11.51 26.79
CA GLY A 40 -20.86 10.54 27.88
C GLY A 40 -20.61 9.09 27.47
N LEU A 41 -19.73 8.86 26.51
CA LEU A 41 -19.44 7.52 25.95
C LEU A 41 -18.36 6.77 26.73
N ARG A 42 -17.88 7.34 27.85
CA ARG A 42 -16.92 6.69 28.75
C ARG A 42 -17.55 5.46 29.40
N GLY A 43 -17.22 4.29 28.91
CA GLY A 43 -17.54 3.00 29.52
C GLY A 43 -16.25 2.19 29.64
N LYS A 44 -16.29 1.08 30.40
CA LYS A 44 -15.23 0.05 30.32
C LYS A 44 -15.16 -0.46 28.88
N GLN A 45 -14.39 0.25 28.05
CA GLN A 45 -14.14 -0.21 26.70
C GLN A 45 -12.95 -1.18 26.77
N GLU A 46 -13.29 -2.44 26.90
CA GLU A 46 -12.35 -3.50 26.58
C GLU A 46 -11.88 -3.29 25.13
N ASN A 47 -10.61 -3.51 24.85
CA ASN A 47 -10.08 -3.51 23.49
C ASN A 47 -10.61 -4.76 22.77
N ILE A 48 -11.88 -4.70 22.34
CA ILE A 48 -12.54 -5.80 21.63
C ILE A 48 -12.24 -5.82 20.13
N ILE A 49 -11.57 -4.76 19.62
CA ILE A 49 -11.18 -4.63 18.21
C ILE A 49 -9.68 -4.38 18.14
N GLY A 50 -8.98 -5.27 17.47
CA GLY A 50 -7.58 -5.12 17.11
C GLY A 50 -7.45 -4.68 15.64
N PHE A 51 -6.53 -3.76 15.38
CA PHE A 51 -6.11 -3.42 14.03
C PHE A 51 -4.67 -3.88 13.85
N GLU A 52 -4.37 -4.42 12.67
CA GLU A 52 -3.00 -4.73 12.32
C GLU A 52 -2.20 -3.42 12.21
N GLN A 53 -1.18 -3.30 13.05
CA GLN A 53 -0.30 -2.14 13.10
C GLN A 53 1.14 -2.62 13.18
N ASN A 54 2.03 -1.96 12.47
CA ASN A 54 3.46 -2.16 12.60
C ASN A 54 4.05 -1.02 13.44
N PRO A 55 4.30 -1.22 14.75
CA PRO A 55 4.84 -0.17 15.62
C PRO A 55 6.28 0.22 15.27
N TYR A 56 6.96 -0.59 14.46
CA TYR A 56 8.33 -0.33 14.01
C TYR A 56 8.40 0.40 12.66
N LEU A 57 7.25 0.69 12.03
CA LEU A 57 7.21 1.42 10.77
C LEU A 57 7.67 2.86 10.99
N ARG A 58 8.78 3.21 10.36
CA ARG A 58 9.34 4.56 10.40
C ARG A 58 8.56 5.49 9.45
N GLY A 59 8.76 6.81 9.62
CA GLY A 59 8.21 7.82 8.70
C GLY A 59 6.75 8.20 8.95
N LEU A 60 6.04 7.52 9.87
CA LEU A 60 4.66 7.88 10.21
C LEU A 60 4.55 9.26 10.87
N ASN A 61 5.60 9.71 11.53
CA ASN A 61 5.71 11.05 12.10
C ASN A 61 5.71 12.16 11.03
N LEU A 62 6.05 11.84 9.78
CA LEU A 62 6.04 12.78 8.66
C LEU A 62 4.65 12.91 8.00
N LEU A 63 3.74 11.99 8.30
CA LEU A 63 2.44 11.96 7.63
C LEU A 63 1.63 13.25 7.79
N PRO A 64 1.54 13.91 8.97
CA PRO A 64 0.85 15.19 9.10
C PRO A 64 1.49 16.28 8.28
N ASP A 65 2.82 16.42 8.34
CA ASP A 65 3.55 17.48 7.63
C ASP A 65 3.38 17.31 6.10
N ILE A 66 3.34 16.05 5.62
CA ILE A 66 3.10 15.74 4.22
C ILE A 66 1.66 16.05 3.82
N ILE A 67 0.67 15.73 4.68
CA ILE A 67 -0.74 16.09 4.44
C ILE A 67 -0.90 17.60 4.38
N ASP A 68 -0.28 18.33 5.32
CA ASP A 68 -0.33 19.78 5.38
C ASP A 68 0.31 20.41 4.13
N ALA A 69 1.48 19.93 3.71
CA ALA A 69 2.14 20.41 2.50
C ALA A 69 1.31 20.14 1.23
N ALA A 70 0.71 18.94 1.11
CA ALA A 70 -0.15 18.60 -0.02
C ALA A 70 -1.43 19.45 -0.06
N THR A 71 -2.06 19.65 1.10
CA THR A 71 -3.30 20.42 1.23
C THR A 71 -3.07 21.92 1.01
N SER A 72 -1.94 22.43 1.52
CA SER A 72 -1.53 23.82 1.35
C SER A 72 -0.84 24.10 0.02
N GLN A 73 -0.74 23.11 -0.86
CA GLN A 73 -0.09 23.22 -2.16
C GLN A 73 1.34 23.78 -2.06
N GLN A 74 2.17 23.14 -1.27
CA GLN A 74 3.55 23.53 -1.05
C GLN A 74 4.51 22.49 -1.65
N ALA A 75 5.56 22.96 -2.34
CA ALA A 75 6.66 22.12 -2.75
C ALA A 75 7.49 21.68 -1.52
N VAL A 76 8.05 20.49 -1.57
CA VAL A 76 8.83 19.94 -0.47
C VAL A 76 10.17 19.39 -0.96
N ARG A 77 11.20 19.58 -0.14
CA ARG A 77 12.50 18.95 -0.31
C ARG A 77 12.56 17.71 0.56
N ILE A 78 12.83 16.57 -0.05
CA ILE A 78 12.99 15.31 0.66
C ILE A 78 14.41 14.76 0.43
N THR A 79 15.02 14.19 1.49
CA THR A 79 16.19 13.31 1.36
C THR A 79 15.67 11.88 1.43
N TYR A 80 15.86 11.12 0.37
CA TYR A 80 15.27 9.80 0.21
C TYR A 80 16.36 8.73 0.09
N ARG A 81 16.19 7.62 0.84
CA ARG A 81 17.07 6.46 0.78
C ARG A 81 16.53 5.42 -0.20
N ASN A 82 17.32 5.15 -1.24
CA ASN A 82 16.94 4.20 -2.28
C ASN A 82 17.57 2.83 -2.03
N TYR A 83 16.80 1.88 -1.52
CA TYR A 83 17.28 0.52 -1.27
C TYR A 83 17.58 -0.31 -2.53
N LYS A 84 17.10 0.11 -3.72
CA LYS A 84 17.44 -0.56 -4.98
C LYS A 84 18.87 -0.29 -5.44
N ASN A 85 19.45 0.85 -5.03
CA ASN A 85 20.77 1.29 -5.41
C ASN A 85 21.71 1.36 -4.21
N CYS A 86 21.92 0.23 -3.53
CA CYS A 86 22.90 0.09 -2.44
C CYS A 86 22.79 1.17 -1.34
N ASP A 87 21.57 1.49 -0.91
CA ASP A 87 21.31 2.49 0.14
C ASP A 87 21.77 3.92 -0.18
N GLU A 88 21.87 4.30 -1.45
CA GLU A 88 22.18 5.67 -1.83
C GLU A 88 21.08 6.63 -1.37
N GLU A 89 21.52 7.72 -0.74
CA GLU A 89 20.66 8.84 -0.38
C GLU A 89 20.77 9.93 -1.44
N TYR A 90 19.64 10.46 -1.84
CA TYR A 90 19.56 11.62 -2.71
C TYR A 90 18.54 12.63 -2.19
N THR A 91 18.76 13.89 -2.51
CA THR A 91 17.85 14.98 -2.16
C THR A 91 17.19 15.52 -3.40
N ILE A 92 15.87 15.69 -3.32
CA ILE A 92 15.04 16.14 -4.46
C ILE A 92 13.94 17.07 -3.96
N VAL A 93 13.54 18.01 -4.81
CA VAL A 93 12.34 18.83 -4.60
C VAL A 93 11.19 18.24 -5.40
N VAL A 94 10.08 17.99 -4.73
CA VAL A 94 8.91 17.37 -5.33
C VAL A 94 7.62 18.09 -4.92
N HIS A 95 6.56 17.89 -5.69
CA HIS A 95 5.24 18.48 -5.45
C HIS A 95 4.29 17.39 -4.95
N PRO A 96 3.92 17.36 -3.66
CA PRO A 96 3.00 16.37 -3.08
C PRO A 96 1.63 16.43 -3.76
N TRP A 97 1.18 15.33 -4.37
CA TRP A 97 -0.12 15.28 -5.04
C TRP A 97 -1.10 14.32 -4.37
N TYR A 98 -0.61 13.16 -3.88
CA TYR A 98 -1.50 12.15 -3.31
C TYR A 98 -0.76 11.28 -2.29
N ILE A 99 -1.50 10.78 -1.30
CA ILE A 99 -0.97 9.89 -0.26
C ILE A 99 -1.77 8.60 -0.28
N LYS A 100 -1.06 7.47 -0.38
CA LYS A 100 -1.68 6.14 -0.44
C LYS A 100 -1.12 5.22 0.64
N GLN A 101 -2.01 4.51 1.31
CA GLN A 101 -1.61 3.36 2.14
C GLN A 101 -1.74 2.08 1.33
N TYR A 102 -0.68 1.27 1.33
CA TYR A 102 -0.68 -0.07 0.77
C TYR A 102 0.13 -1.02 1.65
N ASN A 103 -0.42 -2.17 1.95
CA ASN A 103 0.21 -3.20 2.77
C ASN A 103 0.83 -2.63 4.07
N ASN A 104 0.02 -1.86 4.80
CA ASN A 104 0.38 -1.15 6.05
C ASN A 104 1.53 -0.14 5.94
N ARG A 105 2.02 0.19 4.75
CA ARG A 105 3.03 1.22 4.49
C ARG A 105 2.40 2.41 3.79
N TRP A 106 2.86 3.61 4.13
CA TRP A 106 2.40 4.86 3.51
C TRP A 106 3.36 5.31 2.42
N PHE A 107 2.79 5.84 1.35
CA PHE A 107 3.50 6.32 0.18
C PHE A 107 3.02 7.72 -0.18
N LEU A 108 3.95 8.60 -0.46
CA LEU A 108 3.70 9.89 -1.09
C LEU A 108 3.84 9.73 -2.60
N MET A 109 2.79 10.04 -3.34
CA MET A 109 2.83 10.26 -4.79
C MET A 109 3.13 11.73 -5.01
N ALA A 110 4.29 12.03 -5.55
CA ALA A 110 4.71 13.40 -5.80
C ALA A 110 5.23 13.55 -7.22
N TYR A 111 4.97 14.72 -7.79
CA TYR A 111 5.49 15.08 -9.10
C TYR A 111 6.92 15.60 -8.97
N ASP A 112 7.79 15.00 -9.74
CA ASP A 112 9.18 15.39 -9.93
C ASP A 112 9.27 16.22 -11.20
N ALA A 113 9.48 17.52 -11.05
CA ALA A 113 9.53 18.45 -12.19
C ALA A 113 10.81 18.31 -13.02
N GLU A 114 11.91 17.79 -12.46
CA GLU A 114 13.16 17.58 -13.19
C GLU A 114 13.05 16.34 -14.09
N ALA A 115 12.40 15.29 -13.60
CA ALA A 115 12.21 14.05 -14.35
C ALA A 115 10.89 14.01 -15.14
N ASP A 116 10.03 15.03 -15.01
CA ASP A 116 8.68 15.14 -15.63
C ASP A 116 7.83 13.87 -15.40
N ARG A 117 7.76 13.44 -14.14
CA ARG A 117 7.01 12.22 -13.79
C ARG A 117 6.51 12.23 -12.36
N ILE A 118 5.50 11.39 -12.12
CA ILE A 118 5.06 11.06 -10.77
C ILE A 118 5.94 9.93 -10.24
N SER A 119 6.47 10.12 -9.05
CA SER A 119 7.24 9.11 -8.31
C SER A 119 6.56 8.76 -6.99
N ASN A 120 6.72 7.51 -6.55
CA ASN A 120 6.21 7.05 -5.27
C ASN A 120 7.35 6.99 -4.25
N TYR A 121 7.18 7.68 -3.14
CA TYR A 121 8.13 7.74 -2.04
C TYR A 121 7.53 7.06 -0.80
N ALA A 122 8.11 5.94 -0.37
CA ALA A 122 7.72 5.30 0.89
C ALA A 122 8.16 6.19 2.06
N LEU A 123 7.24 6.54 2.96
CA LEU A 123 7.52 7.49 4.04
C LEU A 123 8.64 7.01 4.98
N ASP A 124 8.74 5.69 5.19
CA ASP A 124 9.78 5.07 6.02
C ASP A 124 11.21 5.20 5.45
N ARG A 125 11.32 5.64 4.20
CA ARG A 125 12.61 5.89 3.52
C ARG A 125 12.95 7.37 3.38
N ILE A 126 12.06 8.27 3.79
CA ILE A 126 12.33 9.70 3.84
C ILE A 126 13.15 9.98 5.11
N GLN A 127 14.39 10.42 4.93
CA GLN A 127 15.33 10.72 6.00
C GLN A 127 15.18 12.16 6.48
N ASN A 128 14.85 13.08 5.57
CA ASN A 128 14.60 14.48 5.87
C ASN A 128 13.45 15.01 5.01
N PHE A 129 12.66 15.91 5.61
CA PHE A 129 11.50 16.53 4.97
C PHE A 129 11.50 18.02 5.33
N LYS A 130 11.37 18.89 4.33
CA LYS A 130 11.31 20.33 4.50
C LYS A 130 10.40 20.95 3.45
N VAL A 131 9.53 21.87 3.85
CA VAL A 131 8.76 22.71 2.93
C VAL A 131 9.71 23.72 2.27
N GLU A 132 9.55 23.91 0.96
CA GLU A 132 10.31 24.89 0.15
C GLU A 132 9.41 26.06 -0.21
N GLU A 133 9.56 27.16 0.52
CA GLU A 133 8.72 28.36 0.34
C GLU A 133 9.05 29.11 -0.95
N ASP A 134 10.30 29.01 -1.42
CA ASP A 134 10.81 29.73 -2.60
C ASP A 134 10.51 28.99 -3.93
N VAL A 135 9.93 27.78 -3.86
CA VAL A 135 9.62 26.98 -5.04
C VAL A 135 8.11 27.03 -5.33
N ALA A 136 7.77 27.51 -6.51
CA ALA A 136 6.38 27.54 -6.95
C ALA A 136 5.82 26.11 -7.04
N TYR A 137 4.69 25.85 -6.38
CA TYR A 137 4.03 24.55 -6.42
C TYR A 137 3.42 24.28 -7.80
N ILE A 138 3.62 23.08 -8.30
CA ILE A 138 3.00 22.57 -9.53
C ILE A 138 1.79 21.72 -9.14
N PRO A 139 0.54 22.21 -9.36
CA PRO A 139 -0.65 21.46 -9.00
C PRO A 139 -0.92 20.31 -9.98
N ASN A 140 -1.52 19.24 -9.48
CA ASN A 140 -2.06 18.19 -10.34
C ASN A 140 -3.27 18.72 -11.13
N LYS A 141 -3.23 18.60 -12.46
CA LYS A 141 -4.33 19.02 -13.38
C LYS A 141 -4.86 17.88 -14.24
N GLU A 142 -4.12 16.80 -14.37
CA GLU A 142 -4.36 15.78 -15.41
C GLU A 142 -4.59 14.38 -14.83
N VAL A 143 -4.08 14.12 -13.61
CA VAL A 143 -4.07 12.77 -13.05
C VAL A 143 -5.25 12.58 -12.10
N ASP A 144 -6.11 11.64 -12.43
CA ASP A 144 -7.18 11.19 -11.55
C ASP A 144 -6.67 10.06 -10.63
N PHE A 145 -6.38 10.40 -9.38
CA PHE A 145 -5.89 9.42 -8.41
C PHE A 145 -6.96 8.44 -7.92
N GLU A 146 -8.24 8.65 -8.20
CA GLU A 146 -9.28 7.66 -7.92
C GLU A 146 -9.11 6.43 -8.82
N HIS A 147 -8.66 6.65 -10.07
CA HIS A 147 -8.47 5.60 -11.08
C HIS A 147 -7.00 5.29 -11.42
N TYR A 148 -6.07 6.07 -10.88
CA TYR A 148 -4.64 5.96 -11.23
C TYR A 148 -4.03 4.57 -11.00
N PHE A 149 -4.59 3.82 -10.07
CA PHE A 149 -4.10 2.50 -9.67
C PHE A 149 -4.99 1.34 -10.14
N ASP A 150 -6.01 1.61 -10.94
CA ASP A 150 -7.00 0.60 -11.35
C ASP A 150 -6.40 -0.52 -12.21
N ASP A 151 -5.29 -0.26 -12.86
CA ASP A 151 -4.64 -1.24 -13.72
C ASP A 151 -3.51 -2.03 -13.04
N VAL A 152 -3.25 -1.78 -11.75
CA VAL A 152 -2.08 -2.35 -11.06
C VAL A 152 -2.41 -2.87 -9.68
N PHE A 153 -1.60 -3.80 -9.20
CA PHE A 153 -1.53 -4.12 -7.78
C PHE A 153 -0.51 -3.20 -7.10
N GLY A 154 -0.89 -2.66 -5.94
CA GLY A 154 0.04 -1.90 -5.12
C GLY A 154 0.14 -0.43 -5.46
N VAL A 155 1.36 0.06 -5.50
CA VAL A 155 1.69 1.49 -5.66
C VAL A 155 2.67 1.76 -6.80
N THR A 156 3.23 0.71 -7.39
CA THR A 156 4.17 0.84 -8.51
C THR A 156 3.41 0.95 -9.81
N ILE A 157 3.57 2.07 -10.52
CA ILE A 157 3.05 2.23 -11.86
C ILE A 157 4.16 1.83 -12.84
N PRO A 158 3.96 0.79 -13.65
CA PRO A 158 4.94 0.40 -14.65
C PRO A 158 5.05 1.44 -15.77
N PRO A 159 6.15 1.45 -16.55
CA PRO A 159 6.29 2.29 -17.72
C PRO A 159 5.10 2.17 -18.69
N SER A 160 4.85 3.21 -19.49
CA SER A 160 3.67 3.28 -20.36
C SER A 160 3.64 2.22 -21.47
N ASP A 161 4.79 1.66 -21.81
CA ASP A 161 4.95 0.56 -22.78
C ASP A 161 4.58 -0.82 -22.23
N VAL A 162 4.38 -0.94 -20.92
CA VAL A 162 3.87 -2.18 -20.29
C VAL A 162 2.36 -2.23 -20.45
N GLU A 163 1.89 -3.09 -21.34
CA GLU A 163 0.47 -3.25 -21.63
C GLU A 163 -0.27 -3.99 -20.50
N LYS A 164 -1.57 -3.73 -20.43
CA LYS A 164 -2.50 -4.50 -19.59
C LYS A 164 -2.66 -5.91 -20.19
N ILE A 165 -2.55 -6.91 -19.35
CA ILE A 165 -2.74 -8.31 -19.73
C ILE A 165 -3.86 -8.94 -18.91
N ARG A 166 -4.54 -9.90 -19.55
CA ARG A 166 -5.54 -10.75 -18.88
C ARG A 166 -4.86 -12.03 -18.39
N VAL A 167 -4.69 -12.16 -17.09
CA VAL A 167 -4.04 -13.32 -16.46
C VAL A 167 -5.07 -14.29 -15.94
N LEU A 168 -4.97 -15.56 -16.38
CA LEU A 168 -5.79 -16.65 -15.88
C LEU A 168 -5.09 -17.34 -14.71
N LEU A 169 -5.81 -17.48 -13.60
CA LEU A 169 -5.32 -18.05 -12.35
C LEU A 169 -6.20 -19.25 -11.95
N GLN A 170 -5.61 -20.42 -11.88
CA GLN A 170 -6.27 -21.62 -11.36
C GLN A 170 -5.89 -21.81 -9.89
N PHE A 171 -6.89 -21.85 -9.02
CA PHE A 171 -6.68 -22.05 -7.58
C PHE A 171 -6.96 -23.48 -7.14
N SER A 172 -6.31 -23.88 -6.04
CA SER A 172 -6.63 -25.13 -5.35
C SER A 172 -8.08 -25.11 -4.83
N LYS A 173 -8.64 -26.30 -4.59
CA LYS A 173 -9.98 -26.42 -3.99
C LYS A 173 -10.09 -25.70 -2.64
N LYS A 174 -9.01 -25.67 -1.89
CA LYS A 174 -8.94 -25.04 -0.57
C LYS A 174 -8.92 -23.52 -0.68
N GLN A 175 -8.13 -22.96 -1.59
CA GLN A 175 -7.90 -21.50 -1.69
C GLN A 175 -9.03 -20.79 -2.46
N TYR A 176 -9.64 -21.43 -3.43
CA TYR A 176 -10.64 -20.82 -4.32
C TYR A 176 -11.78 -20.07 -3.60
N PRO A 177 -12.45 -20.63 -2.56
CA PRO A 177 -13.53 -19.91 -1.86
C PRO A 177 -13.08 -18.60 -1.22
N TYR A 178 -11.85 -18.54 -0.70
CA TYR A 178 -11.28 -17.32 -0.10
C TYR A 178 -11.06 -16.23 -1.16
N ILE A 179 -10.58 -16.61 -2.35
CA ILE A 179 -10.37 -15.66 -3.44
C ILE A 179 -11.68 -15.14 -4.03
N VAL A 180 -12.71 -15.98 -4.09
CA VAL A 180 -14.05 -15.55 -4.52
C VAL A 180 -14.69 -14.63 -3.50
N SER A 181 -14.55 -14.90 -2.20
CA SER A 181 -15.12 -14.07 -1.13
C SER A 181 -14.38 -12.74 -0.92
N LYS A 182 -13.08 -12.69 -1.25
CA LYS A 182 -12.24 -11.50 -1.20
C LYS A 182 -11.47 -11.37 -2.51
N PRO A 183 -12.06 -10.74 -3.53
CA PRO A 183 -11.43 -10.58 -4.84
C PRO A 183 -10.04 -9.94 -4.73
N LEU A 184 -9.10 -10.43 -5.52
CA LEU A 184 -7.73 -9.92 -5.57
C LEU A 184 -7.68 -8.51 -6.16
N HIS A 185 -8.53 -8.27 -7.16
CA HIS A 185 -8.59 -7.03 -7.93
C HIS A 185 -10.02 -6.76 -8.38
N HIS A 186 -10.39 -5.50 -8.61
CA HIS A 186 -11.74 -5.15 -9.07
C HIS A 186 -12.09 -5.77 -10.44
N SER A 187 -11.08 -6.01 -11.30
CA SER A 187 -11.26 -6.67 -12.60
C SER A 187 -11.41 -8.19 -12.51
N GLN A 188 -11.41 -8.76 -11.29
CA GLN A 188 -11.52 -10.22 -11.15
C GLN A 188 -12.86 -10.74 -11.67
N GLU A 189 -12.81 -11.74 -12.51
CA GLU A 189 -13.98 -12.48 -13.00
C GLU A 189 -13.81 -14.00 -12.85
N ILE A 190 -14.92 -14.71 -12.69
CA ILE A 190 -14.94 -16.19 -12.66
C ILE A 190 -15.04 -16.66 -14.10
N VAL A 191 -14.01 -17.34 -14.60
CA VAL A 191 -13.97 -17.89 -15.96
C VAL A 191 -14.52 -19.31 -16.00
N ASP A 192 -14.13 -20.12 -15.04
CA ASP A 192 -14.57 -21.51 -14.92
C ASP A 192 -14.63 -21.90 -13.42
N ALA A 193 -15.85 -21.95 -12.90
CA ALA A 193 -16.07 -22.27 -11.49
C ALA A 193 -15.74 -23.72 -11.15
N GLU A 194 -15.98 -24.68 -12.07
CA GLU A 194 -15.71 -26.11 -11.83
C GLU A 194 -14.21 -26.36 -11.73
N ASN A 195 -13.43 -25.78 -12.64
CA ASN A 195 -11.98 -25.86 -12.65
C ASN A 195 -11.30 -24.80 -11.78
N ARG A 196 -12.07 -23.93 -11.13
CA ARG A 196 -11.58 -22.89 -10.21
C ARG A 196 -10.64 -21.90 -10.88
N ILE A 197 -11.01 -21.46 -12.08
CA ILE A 197 -10.23 -20.53 -12.90
C ILE A 197 -10.87 -19.15 -12.80
N LEU A 198 -10.04 -18.18 -12.42
CA LEU A 198 -10.36 -16.76 -12.38
C LEU A 198 -9.50 -16.02 -13.39
N ALA A 199 -9.97 -14.88 -13.86
CA ALA A 199 -9.18 -13.95 -14.65
C ALA A 199 -9.03 -12.64 -13.87
N VAL A 200 -7.89 -11.98 -14.05
CA VAL A 200 -7.67 -10.58 -13.67
C VAL A 200 -7.02 -9.83 -14.84
N GLU A 201 -7.37 -8.56 -15.02
CA GLU A 201 -6.80 -7.70 -16.06
C GLU A 201 -5.95 -6.62 -15.39
N VAL A 202 -4.63 -6.68 -15.58
CA VAL A 202 -3.68 -5.80 -14.91
C VAL A 202 -2.44 -5.57 -15.75
N ARG A 203 -1.74 -4.48 -15.51
CA ARG A 203 -0.36 -4.28 -15.92
C ARG A 203 0.53 -4.99 -14.91
N PRO A 204 1.37 -5.95 -15.34
CA PRO A 204 2.22 -6.70 -14.41
C PRO A 204 3.17 -5.77 -13.65
N THR A 205 3.18 -5.93 -12.32
CA THR A 205 4.06 -5.21 -11.40
C THR A 205 4.78 -6.20 -10.49
N TYR A 206 5.83 -5.73 -9.84
CA TYR A 206 6.51 -6.51 -8.81
C TYR A 206 5.53 -6.96 -7.70
N GLU A 207 4.62 -6.07 -7.29
CA GLU A 207 3.62 -6.38 -6.26
C GLU A 207 2.66 -7.50 -6.70
N PHE A 208 2.29 -7.52 -7.98
CA PHE A 208 1.45 -8.60 -8.52
C PHE A 208 2.21 -9.92 -8.55
N THR A 209 3.45 -9.92 -9.01
CA THR A 209 4.33 -11.10 -8.98
C THR A 209 4.49 -11.64 -7.55
N GLN A 210 4.74 -10.78 -6.57
CA GLN A 210 4.84 -11.17 -5.16
C GLN A 210 3.52 -11.73 -4.62
N LEU A 211 2.39 -11.13 -4.97
CA LEU A 211 1.08 -11.63 -4.59
C LEU A 211 0.85 -13.07 -5.11
N ILE A 212 1.14 -13.33 -6.38
CA ILE A 212 0.99 -14.66 -6.96
C ILE A 212 1.92 -15.67 -6.27
N LEU A 213 3.18 -15.32 -6.04
CA LEU A 213 4.13 -16.18 -5.36
C LEU A 213 3.75 -16.46 -3.90
N SER A 214 3.03 -15.54 -3.23
CA SER A 214 2.59 -15.71 -1.85
C SER A 214 1.55 -16.83 -1.66
N PHE A 215 0.84 -17.23 -2.72
CA PHE A 215 -0.08 -18.36 -2.68
C PHE A 215 0.64 -19.73 -2.76
N GLY A 216 1.94 -19.73 -3.07
CA GLY A 216 2.73 -20.95 -3.18
C GLY A 216 2.13 -21.95 -4.19
N PHE A 217 1.89 -23.18 -3.73
CA PHE A 217 1.32 -24.24 -4.57
C PHE A 217 -0.21 -24.14 -4.77
N ASP A 218 -0.87 -23.19 -4.09
CA ASP A 218 -2.33 -23.04 -4.16
C ASP A 218 -2.80 -22.24 -5.39
N VAL A 219 -1.88 -21.71 -6.21
CA VAL A 219 -2.19 -21.00 -7.46
C VAL A 219 -1.33 -21.50 -8.62
N LYS A 220 -1.92 -21.53 -9.81
CA LYS A 220 -1.24 -21.82 -11.07
C LYS A 220 -1.63 -20.76 -12.09
N VAL A 221 -0.65 -20.12 -12.70
CA VAL A 221 -0.84 -19.20 -13.83
C VAL A 221 -1.07 -20.01 -15.09
N LEU A 222 -2.17 -19.74 -15.79
CA LEU A 222 -2.55 -20.38 -17.05
C LEU A 222 -2.41 -19.39 -18.21
N GLY A 223 -1.86 -19.81 -19.34
CA GLY A 223 -1.63 -18.92 -20.49
C GLY A 223 -0.63 -17.80 -20.17
N GLN A 224 -0.69 -16.68 -20.93
CA GLN A 224 0.13 -15.49 -20.73
C GLN A 224 1.63 -15.80 -20.53
N GLU A 225 2.24 -16.37 -21.57
CA GLU A 225 3.59 -16.95 -21.50
C GLU A 225 4.67 -16.02 -20.92
N PRO A 226 4.74 -14.71 -21.23
CA PRO A 226 5.76 -13.85 -20.60
C PRO A 226 5.62 -13.82 -19.07
N PHE A 227 4.43 -13.56 -18.55
CA PHE A 227 4.20 -13.48 -17.10
C PHE A 227 4.35 -14.85 -16.42
N LYS A 228 3.85 -15.90 -17.04
CA LYS A 228 4.00 -17.28 -16.54
C LYS A 228 5.48 -17.68 -16.48
N GLN A 229 6.30 -17.32 -17.47
CA GLN A 229 7.73 -17.59 -17.47
C GLN A 229 8.45 -16.82 -16.36
N GLU A 230 8.04 -15.59 -16.08
CA GLU A 230 8.54 -14.81 -14.93
C GLU A 230 8.27 -15.54 -13.60
N ILE A 231 7.03 -16.01 -13.37
CA ILE A 231 6.68 -16.78 -12.17
C ILE A 231 7.53 -18.06 -12.08
N LEU A 232 7.66 -18.80 -13.18
CA LEU A 232 8.46 -20.02 -13.21
C LEU A 232 9.95 -19.75 -12.91
N ALA A 233 10.50 -18.66 -13.43
CA ALA A 233 11.88 -18.26 -13.14
C ALA A 233 12.08 -17.95 -11.65
N ASN A 234 11.14 -17.22 -11.03
CA ASN A 234 11.18 -16.93 -9.59
C ASN A 234 11.09 -18.22 -8.75
N LEU A 235 10.20 -19.14 -9.10
CA LEU A 235 10.07 -20.42 -8.38
C LEU A 235 11.34 -21.28 -8.49
N ARG A 236 11.97 -21.33 -9.67
CA ARG A 236 13.24 -22.06 -9.86
C ARG A 236 14.35 -21.43 -9.04
N ARG A 237 14.45 -20.09 -9.03
CA ARG A 237 15.44 -19.40 -8.20
C ARG A 237 15.21 -19.64 -6.71
N ASN A 238 13.95 -19.65 -6.26
CA ASN A 238 13.63 -20.00 -4.88
C ASN A 238 14.10 -21.42 -4.54
N LEU A 239 13.83 -22.40 -5.40
CA LEU A 239 14.27 -23.77 -5.19
C LEU A 239 15.80 -23.85 -5.10
N GLN A 240 16.52 -23.21 -6.02
CA GLN A 240 17.99 -23.16 -5.98
C GLN A 240 18.52 -22.59 -4.66
N ASN A 241 17.90 -21.53 -4.13
CA ASN A 241 18.31 -20.97 -2.83
C ASN A 241 18.18 -21.96 -1.67
N TYR A 242 17.23 -22.90 -1.71
CA TYR A 242 17.10 -23.95 -0.69
C TYR A 242 18.08 -25.10 -0.92
N ASP A 243 18.41 -25.42 -2.17
CA ASP A 243 19.38 -26.46 -2.50
C ASP A 243 20.83 -26.02 -2.19
N GLU A 244 21.13 -24.72 -2.32
CA GLU A 244 22.46 -24.16 -2.04
C GLU A 244 22.72 -23.87 -0.54
N MET A 245 21.68 -23.80 0.29
CA MET A 245 21.81 -23.61 1.73
C MET A 245 22.12 -24.94 2.44
N HIS A 246 23.30 -25.50 2.25
CA HIS A 246 23.95 -26.25 3.32
C HIS A 246 24.38 -25.24 4.40
N ILE A 247 23.45 -24.86 5.28
CA ILE A 247 23.82 -24.24 6.53
C ILE A 247 24.48 -25.37 7.33
N ASP A 248 25.79 -25.33 7.45
CA ASP A 248 26.51 -26.08 8.49
C ASP A 248 25.97 -25.61 9.84
N CYS A 249 24.92 -26.27 10.33
CA CYS A 249 24.47 -26.16 11.70
C CYS A 249 25.39 -27.00 12.58
N THR A 250 26.65 -26.60 12.63
CA THR A 250 27.60 -27.04 13.68
C THR A 250 28.14 -25.78 14.32
N ASP A 251 27.42 -25.32 15.39
CA ASP A 251 27.99 -24.85 16.66
C ASP A 251 26.86 -24.69 17.69
#